data_9b096db88403f348085bbb6581302699
#
_entry.id   9b096db88403f348085bbb6581302699
#
_cell.length_a   1.000
_cell.length_b   1.000
_cell.length_c   1.000
_cell.angle_alpha   90.00
_cell.angle_beta   90.00
_cell.angle_gamma   90.00
#
_symmetry.space_group_name_H-M   'P 1'
#
loop_
_entity.id
_entity.type
_entity.pdbx_description
1 polymer ?
#
loop_
_entity_poly.entity_id
_entity_poly.type
_entity_poly.pdbx_seq_one_letter_code
_entity_poly.pdbx_strand_id
1 'polypeptide(L)'
;MKGFPFFKPLLPALVLLGVGCGGDSTDDRTPAGDQLALSSVTIGGQSGLSDFDDVSPDAEIVLDFTAALDAATVEANIYLLDAGGAKVDASDVYDGAKRVTLKPSAGLNAYASYRLIVDSGLKSAAGEAILTGKVIRIRTGLDTSDKFPQISDEELLTKVQQQTFRYFWEGAEPTSGMARERTSSGATVTTGGTGFGVMAMAVAAERGFVTRSEACQRVQRIVTFLAERATSYHGAFSHWIDGQTGQTLPFSADDNGADLVETGLLFQGLLTARAYFDGADAAESKLRADITALWEAVEWDFFTKEGTEKVLYWHWSPDKGWAMNMPIQGWNEALIVYVLAASSPTHPIGREVYAEGWARGGAMRNGKSFYDTVLPLGEDYGGPLF
;
A
#
# COMPACT_ATOMS: atom_id res chain seq x y z
N MET A 1 -26.99 4.59 -17.35
CA MET A 1 -27.01 4.81 -15.91
C MET A 1 -26.99 6.30 -15.61
N LYS A 2 -27.85 6.75 -14.71
CA LYS A 2 -28.29 8.15 -14.56
C LYS A 2 -27.18 9.02 -13.94
N GLY A 3 -26.91 10.19 -14.58
CA GLY A 3 -25.94 11.17 -14.08
C GLY A 3 -26.46 11.94 -12.87
N PHE A 4 -25.53 12.27 -11.97
CA PHE A 4 -25.75 13.19 -10.84
C PHE A 4 -25.47 14.64 -11.27
N PRO A 5 -26.28 15.61 -10.87
CA PRO A 5 -26.08 17.01 -11.22
C PRO A 5 -25.11 17.71 -10.28
N PHE A 6 -24.21 18.51 -10.84
CA PHE A 6 -23.34 19.44 -10.15
C PHE A 6 -24.14 20.61 -9.54
N PHE A 7 -24.04 20.80 -8.24
CA PHE A 7 -24.49 22.03 -7.58
C PHE A 7 -23.40 23.11 -7.65
N LYS A 8 -23.73 24.26 -8.24
CA LYS A 8 -22.95 25.51 -8.12
C LYS A 8 -23.46 26.28 -6.91
N PRO A 9 -22.60 26.85 -6.04
CA PRO A 9 -23.03 27.78 -5.02
C PRO A 9 -23.23 29.19 -5.62
N LEU A 10 -24.41 29.79 -5.37
CA LEU A 10 -24.70 31.19 -5.58
C LEU A 10 -24.06 32.01 -4.45
N LEU A 11 -23.31 33.03 -4.80
CA LEU A 11 -22.93 34.12 -3.89
C LEU A 11 -24.11 35.11 -3.78
N PRO A 12 -24.47 35.57 -2.57
CA PRO A 12 -25.32 36.77 -2.44
C PRO A 12 -24.47 38.04 -2.45
N ALA A 13 -24.85 38.96 -3.31
CA ALA A 13 -24.31 40.32 -3.34
C ALA A 13 -24.86 41.14 -2.14
N LEU A 14 -23.94 41.71 -1.36
CA LEU A 14 -24.31 42.63 -0.27
C LEU A 14 -24.30 44.06 -0.79
N VAL A 15 -25.48 44.71 -0.77
CA VAL A 15 -25.66 46.15 -1.10
C VAL A 15 -25.36 46.95 0.14
N LEU A 16 -24.36 47.84 0.08
CA LEU A 16 -24.09 48.87 1.08
C LEU A 16 -24.98 50.10 0.79
N LEU A 17 -25.89 50.35 1.71
CA LEU A 17 -26.57 51.68 1.78
C LEU A 17 -25.86 52.51 2.86
N GLY A 18 -25.20 53.60 2.46
CA GLY A 18 -24.65 54.59 3.37
C GLY A 18 -25.73 55.56 3.79
N VAL A 19 -25.82 55.81 5.09
CA VAL A 19 -26.54 56.97 5.63
C VAL A 19 -25.55 57.74 6.51
N GLY A 20 -25.18 58.89 6.07
CA GLY A 20 -24.45 59.85 6.89
C GLY A 20 -25.39 60.67 7.77
N CYS A 21 -25.01 60.85 9.04
CA CYS A 21 -25.49 61.97 9.84
C CYS A 21 -24.33 62.48 10.70
N GLY A 22 -23.96 63.73 10.50
CA GLY A 22 -23.03 64.40 11.32
C GLY A 22 -23.64 64.77 12.68
N GLY A 23 -22.82 64.70 13.70
CA GLY A 23 -23.11 65.20 15.04
C GLY A 23 -21.80 65.49 15.72
N ASP A 24 -21.50 66.80 15.83
CA ASP A 24 -20.36 67.34 16.56
C ASP A 24 -20.60 67.15 18.06
N SER A 25 -19.78 66.32 18.72
CA SER A 25 -19.67 66.31 20.18
C SER A 25 -18.20 66.10 20.53
N THR A 26 -17.61 67.15 21.09
CA THR A 26 -16.31 67.13 21.74
C THR A 26 -16.34 66.19 22.91
N ASP A 27 -15.90 64.94 22.65
CA ASP A 27 -15.71 63.93 23.67
C ASP A 27 -14.24 63.97 24.12
N ASP A 28 -14.06 64.46 25.31
CA ASP A 28 -12.79 64.50 26.04
C ASP A 28 -12.45 63.05 26.48
N ARG A 29 -12.06 62.21 25.50
CA ARG A 29 -11.54 60.86 25.80
C ARG A 29 -10.06 60.99 26.06
N THR A 30 -9.72 60.80 27.31
CA THR A 30 -8.40 60.33 27.72
C THR A 30 -7.92 59.27 26.72
N PRO A 31 -6.69 59.32 26.19
CA PRO A 31 -6.21 58.28 25.30
C PRO A 31 -6.42 56.93 25.98
N ALA A 32 -7.21 56.05 25.36
CA ALA A 32 -7.38 54.70 25.83
C ALA A 32 -5.97 54.09 25.90
N GLY A 33 -5.52 53.73 27.10
CA GLY A 33 -4.29 53.00 27.29
C GLY A 33 -4.29 51.81 26.37
N ASP A 34 -3.15 51.45 25.81
CA ASP A 34 -2.99 50.30 24.89
C ASP A 34 -3.65 49.05 25.51
N GLN A 35 -4.87 48.73 25.07
CA GLN A 35 -5.66 47.64 25.61
C GLN A 35 -4.90 46.32 25.41
N LEU A 36 -4.78 45.51 26.44
CA LEU A 36 -4.02 44.27 26.38
C LEU A 36 -4.64 43.29 25.40
N ALA A 37 -3.87 42.90 24.39
CA ALA A 37 -4.22 41.88 23.40
C ALA A 37 -3.01 41.08 23.00
N LEU A 38 -3.21 39.84 22.56
CA LEU A 38 -2.20 39.02 21.91
C LEU A 38 -1.97 39.58 20.49
N SER A 39 -0.76 40.03 20.20
CA SER A 39 -0.41 40.66 18.91
C SER A 39 0.13 39.66 17.90
N SER A 40 0.92 38.68 18.33
CA SER A 40 1.40 37.57 17.48
C SER A 40 1.81 36.37 18.29
N VAL A 41 1.82 35.22 17.62
CA VAL A 41 2.47 33.99 18.09
C VAL A 41 3.46 33.54 17.03
N THR A 42 4.65 33.15 17.44
CA THR A 42 5.69 32.61 16.55
C THR A 42 6.11 31.22 17.04
N ILE A 43 6.06 30.23 16.16
CA ILE A 43 6.40 28.83 16.45
C ILE A 43 7.18 28.28 15.27
N GLY A 44 8.42 27.81 15.49
CA GLY A 44 9.21 27.16 14.44
C GLY A 44 9.41 28.02 13.17
N GLY A 45 9.48 29.35 13.33
CA GLY A 45 9.63 30.28 12.21
C GLY A 45 8.31 30.70 11.53
N GLN A 46 7.19 30.11 11.89
CA GLN A 46 5.85 30.52 11.45
C GLN A 46 5.32 31.57 12.43
N SER A 47 4.64 32.62 11.93
CA SER A 47 4.07 33.68 12.76
C SER A 47 2.62 33.99 12.39
N GLY A 48 1.76 34.21 13.38
CA GLY A 48 0.35 34.55 13.17
C GLY A 48 -0.49 34.39 14.43
N LEU A 49 -1.81 34.48 14.27
CA LEU A 49 -2.83 34.24 15.30
C LEU A 49 -3.82 33.16 14.90
N SER A 50 -3.52 32.41 13.84
CA SER A 50 -4.25 31.24 13.37
C SER A 50 -3.60 29.94 13.86
N ASP A 51 -4.18 28.81 13.49
CA ASP A 51 -3.62 27.49 13.78
C ASP A 51 -2.28 27.28 13.05
N PHE A 52 -1.39 26.49 13.62
CA PHE A 52 -0.07 26.14 13.08
C PHE A 52 -0.01 24.68 12.75
N ASP A 53 0.45 24.35 11.55
CA ASP A 53 0.68 22.99 11.10
C ASP A 53 2.16 22.75 10.82
N ASP A 54 2.58 21.49 10.83
CA ASP A 54 3.95 21.03 10.55
C ASP A 54 5.03 21.71 11.42
N VAL A 55 4.70 21.90 12.70
CA VAL A 55 5.59 22.54 13.67
C VAL A 55 6.67 21.54 14.13
N SER A 56 7.92 21.98 14.21
CA SER A 56 8.99 21.13 14.80
C SER A 56 8.63 20.72 16.24
N PRO A 57 8.81 19.45 16.62
CA PRO A 57 8.61 18.99 18.01
C PRO A 57 9.43 19.78 19.05
N ASP A 58 10.58 20.31 18.67
CA ASP A 58 11.50 21.05 19.56
C ASP A 58 11.28 22.58 19.49
N ALA A 59 10.24 23.04 18.78
CA ALA A 59 10.01 24.47 18.60
C ALA A 59 9.63 25.18 19.92
N GLU A 60 10.22 26.34 20.14
CA GLU A 60 9.78 27.28 21.17
C GLU A 60 8.55 28.03 20.66
N ILE A 61 7.67 28.38 21.60
CA ILE A 61 6.44 29.14 21.33
C ILE A 61 6.62 30.55 21.90
N VAL A 62 6.69 31.55 21.04
CA VAL A 62 6.86 32.94 21.42
C VAL A 62 5.56 33.71 21.23
N LEU A 63 5.09 34.35 22.30
CA LEU A 63 3.87 35.17 22.31
C LEU A 63 4.27 36.64 22.51
N ASP A 64 3.84 37.52 21.64
CA ASP A 64 3.99 38.99 21.77
C ASP A 64 2.63 39.63 22.08
N PHE A 65 2.63 40.60 22.99
CA PHE A 65 1.44 41.30 23.45
C PHE A 65 1.53 42.83 23.16
N THR A 66 0.39 43.50 23.15
CA THR A 66 0.32 44.95 22.91
C THR A 66 0.81 45.77 24.10
N ALA A 67 0.70 45.24 25.35
CA ALA A 67 1.11 45.89 26.58
C ALA A 67 1.96 44.99 27.45
N ALA A 68 2.70 45.54 28.40
CA ALA A 68 3.44 44.80 29.41
C ALA A 68 2.49 44.00 30.30
N LEU A 69 2.90 42.77 30.66
CA LEU A 69 2.09 41.81 31.46
C LEU A 69 2.33 41.96 32.96
N ASP A 70 1.30 41.63 33.75
CA ASP A 70 1.46 41.31 35.15
C ASP A 70 2.03 39.90 35.28
N ALA A 71 3.30 39.78 35.66
CA ALA A 71 4.04 38.53 35.78
C ALA A 71 3.31 37.46 36.64
N ALA A 72 2.57 37.91 37.68
CA ALA A 72 1.84 37.01 38.56
C ALA A 72 0.66 36.28 37.86
N THR A 73 0.23 36.79 36.72
CA THR A 73 -0.89 36.19 35.97
C THR A 73 -0.44 35.30 34.80
N VAL A 74 0.83 35.29 34.41
CA VAL A 74 1.35 34.64 33.21
C VAL A 74 1.20 33.11 33.29
N GLU A 75 1.79 32.46 34.29
CA GLU A 75 1.84 31.01 34.43
C GLU A 75 0.45 30.34 34.51
N ALA A 76 -0.49 31.02 35.15
CA ALA A 76 -1.85 30.50 35.29
C ALA A 76 -2.70 30.64 34.01
N ASN A 77 -2.37 31.59 33.14
CA ASN A 77 -3.21 31.99 31.99
C ASN A 77 -2.59 31.76 30.62
N ILE A 78 -1.31 31.34 30.54
CA ILE A 78 -0.65 30.97 29.30
C ILE A 78 -0.07 29.56 29.45
N TYR A 79 -0.63 28.60 28.72
CA TYR A 79 -0.22 27.21 28.85
C TYR A 79 -0.56 26.41 27.59
N LEU A 80 0.06 25.22 27.47
CA LEU A 80 -0.15 24.27 26.40
C LEU A 80 -0.91 23.05 26.91
N LEU A 81 -1.91 22.58 26.15
CA LEU A 81 -2.63 21.34 26.40
C LEU A 81 -2.33 20.33 25.29
N ASP A 82 -2.21 19.08 25.65
CA ASP A 82 -2.16 17.97 24.68
C ASP A 82 -3.55 17.64 24.09
N ALA A 83 -3.62 16.65 23.22
CA ALA A 83 -4.87 16.22 22.57
C ALA A 83 -5.90 15.70 23.59
N GLY A 84 -5.46 15.11 24.70
CA GLY A 84 -6.28 14.61 25.79
C GLY A 84 -6.76 15.72 26.74
N GLY A 85 -6.22 16.92 26.62
CA GLY A 85 -6.53 18.06 27.48
C GLY A 85 -5.67 18.16 28.75
N ALA A 86 -4.62 17.35 28.86
CA ALA A 86 -3.64 17.47 29.95
C ALA A 86 -2.68 18.63 29.66
N LYS A 87 -2.28 19.35 30.75
CA LYS A 87 -1.30 20.44 30.63
C LYS A 87 0.07 19.84 30.31
N VAL A 88 0.71 20.39 29.27
CA VAL A 88 2.07 20.03 28.89
C VAL A 88 3.03 20.76 29.83
N ASP A 89 4.00 20.03 30.37
CA ASP A 89 5.06 20.62 31.18
C ASP A 89 5.97 21.48 30.31
N ALA A 90 6.04 22.78 30.60
CA ALA A 90 6.80 23.75 29.87
C ALA A 90 7.31 24.84 30.82
N SER A 91 8.53 25.33 30.56
CA SER A 91 9.02 26.54 31.20
C SER A 91 8.48 27.76 30.47
N ASP A 92 8.01 28.75 31.20
CA ASP A 92 7.68 30.06 30.70
C ASP A 92 8.77 31.07 31.07
N VAL A 93 9.20 31.84 30.09
CA VAL A 93 10.12 32.96 30.30
C VAL A 93 9.44 34.21 29.86
N TYR A 94 9.13 35.06 30.85
CA TYR A 94 8.58 36.41 30.60
C TYR A 94 9.73 37.42 30.62
N ASP A 95 9.84 38.25 29.56
CA ASP A 95 10.94 39.19 29.37
C ASP A 95 10.80 40.48 30.25
N GLY A 96 9.77 40.55 31.09
CA GLY A 96 9.45 41.70 31.88
C GLY A 96 8.78 42.88 31.13
N ALA A 97 8.45 42.64 29.85
CA ALA A 97 7.80 43.65 29.01
C ALA A 97 6.57 43.08 28.31
N LYS A 98 6.69 42.64 27.06
CA LYS A 98 5.53 42.25 26.22
C LYS A 98 5.62 40.86 25.64
N ARG A 99 6.65 40.09 26.00
CA ARG A 99 6.92 38.77 25.38
C ARG A 99 6.96 37.67 26.42
N VAL A 100 6.30 36.56 26.10
CA VAL A 100 6.37 35.31 26.80
C VAL A 100 6.88 34.24 25.86
N THR A 101 7.90 33.47 26.28
CA THR A 101 8.39 32.31 25.57
C THR A 101 8.05 31.07 26.36
N LEU A 102 7.28 30.16 25.76
CA LEU A 102 7.00 28.83 26.28
C LEU A 102 7.92 27.82 25.61
N LYS A 103 8.63 27.04 26.45
CA LYS A 103 9.49 25.95 25.98
C LYS A 103 9.04 24.64 26.64
N PRO A 104 8.47 23.68 25.88
CA PRO A 104 8.13 22.37 26.41
C PRO A 104 9.35 21.66 26.99
N SER A 105 9.26 21.13 28.21
CA SER A 105 10.41 20.58 28.95
C SER A 105 11.00 19.32 28.31
N ALA A 106 10.16 18.48 27.70
CA ALA A 106 10.55 17.22 27.04
C ALA A 106 10.44 17.26 25.51
N GLY A 107 10.20 18.44 24.92
CA GLY A 107 9.77 18.55 23.53
C GLY A 107 8.32 18.08 23.35
N LEU A 108 7.76 18.27 22.15
CA LEU A 108 6.44 17.81 21.78
C LEU A 108 6.53 16.47 21.06
N ASN A 109 5.49 15.63 21.17
CA ASN A 109 5.43 14.41 20.36
C ASN A 109 5.30 14.76 18.88
N ALA A 110 5.96 14.01 18.02
CA ALA A 110 5.79 14.15 16.57
C ALA A 110 4.38 13.74 16.13
N TYR A 111 3.88 14.40 15.06
CA TYR A 111 2.56 14.19 14.46
C TYR A 111 1.42 14.21 15.47
N ALA A 112 1.49 15.09 16.46
CA ALA A 112 0.54 15.24 17.55
C ALA A 112 -0.13 16.61 17.51
N SER A 113 -1.30 16.72 18.13
CA SER A 113 -2.06 17.97 18.21
C SER A 113 -2.00 18.53 19.63
N TYR A 114 -1.83 19.85 19.71
CA TYR A 114 -1.78 20.60 20.93
C TYR A 114 -2.68 21.84 20.84
N ARG A 115 -3.00 22.43 21.97
CA ARG A 115 -3.73 23.71 22.05
C ARG A 115 -2.96 24.68 22.94
N LEU A 116 -2.51 25.77 22.38
CA LEU A 116 -1.98 26.91 23.11
C LEU A 116 -3.18 27.72 23.63
N ILE A 117 -3.23 27.92 24.92
CA ILE A 117 -4.26 28.67 25.61
C ILE A 117 -3.69 30.00 26.11
N VAL A 118 -4.35 31.08 25.76
CA VAL A 118 -4.21 32.37 26.41
C VAL A 118 -5.55 32.66 27.04
N ASP A 119 -5.66 32.57 28.36
CA ASP A 119 -6.93 32.67 29.08
C ASP A 119 -7.28 34.15 29.40
N SER A 120 -8.57 34.42 29.59
CA SER A 120 -9.12 35.74 29.90
C SER A 120 -8.67 36.29 31.25
N GLY A 121 -8.09 35.46 32.13
CA GLY A 121 -7.51 35.88 33.41
C GLY A 121 -6.17 36.62 33.29
N LEU A 122 -5.54 36.64 32.10
CA LEU A 122 -4.29 37.34 31.88
C LEU A 122 -4.47 38.88 31.99
N LYS A 123 -3.56 39.55 32.71
CA LYS A 123 -3.63 40.99 32.96
C LYS A 123 -2.38 41.72 32.50
N SER A 124 -2.56 42.98 32.16
CA SER A 124 -1.44 43.93 31.96
C SER A 124 -0.83 44.35 33.27
N ALA A 125 0.38 44.90 33.23
CA ALA A 125 1.02 45.51 34.41
C ALA A 125 0.22 46.71 35.00
N ALA A 126 -0.70 47.28 34.25
CA ALA A 126 -1.65 48.26 34.70
C ALA A 126 -2.92 47.69 35.34
N GLY A 127 -3.04 46.34 35.38
CA GLY A 127 -4.20 45.61 35.97
C GLY A 127 -5.37 45.41 35.00
N GLU A 128 -5.25 45.79 33.73
CA GLU A 128 -6.28 45.59 32.72
C GLU A 128 -6.32 44.12 32.25
N ALA A 129 -7.51 43.52 32.17
CA ALA A 129 -7.67 42.18 31.65
C ALA A 129 -7.46 42.15 30.12
N ILE A 130 -6.98 41.02 29.61
CA ILE A 130 -6.86 40.81 28.16
C ILE A 130 -8.25 40.89 27.50
N LEU A 131 -8.31 41.56 26.34
CA LEU A 131 -9.55 41.83 25.62
C LEU A 131 -10.33 40.56 25.29
N THR A 132 -9.62 39.55 24.83
CA THR A 132 -10.19 38.24 24.44
C THR A 132 -9.17 37.17 24.66
N GLY A 133 -9.56 36.08 25.36
CA GLY A 133 -8.79 34.88 25.43
C GLY A 133 -8.65 34.22 24.05
N LYS A 134 -7.58 33.46 23.82
CA LYS A 134 -7.28 32.84 22.54
C LYS A 134 -6.94 31.34 22.72
N VAL A 135 -7.46 30.53 21.81
CA VAL A 135 -7.06 29.12 21.64
C VAL A 135 -6.48 28.97 20.25
N ILE A 136 -5.24 28.52 20.17
CA ILE A 136 -4.53 28.28 18.90
C ILE A 136 -4.18 26.79 18.85
N ARG A 137 -4.58 26.12 17.79
CA ARG A 137 -4.20 24.72 17.58
C ARG A 137 -2.80 24.65 16.95
N ILE A 138 -2.03 23.70 17.45
CA ILE A 138 -0.67 23.40 16.97
C ILE A 138 -0.66 21.93 16.59
N ARG A 139 -0.22 21.63 15.39
CA ARG A 139 0.05 20.27 14.94
C ARG A 139 1.53 20.15 14.62
N THR A 140 2.19 19.21 15.31
CA THR A 140 3.60 18.94 15.04
C THR A 140 3.79 18.16 13.76
N GLY A 141 4.92 18.35 13.11
CA GLY A 141 5.38 17.61 11.94
C GLY A 141 5.76 16.17 12.27
N LEU A 142 6.12 15.45 11.23
CA LEU A 142 6.64 14.09 11.36
C LEU A 142 8.03 14.11 11.99
N ASP A 143 8.33 13.09 12.78
CA ASP A 143 9.68 12.82 13.20
C ASP A 143 10.47 12.27 12.00
N THR A 144 11.40 13.05 11.50
CA THR A 144 12.27 12.72 10.36
C THR A 144 13.58 12.06 10.77
N SER A 145 13.78 11.78 12.08
CA SER A 145 14.98 11.07 12.53
C SER A 145 14.96 9.61 12.04
N ASP A 146 16.14 9.09 11.77
CA ASP A 146 16.30 7.70 11.36
C ASP A 146 15.86 6.76 12.50
N LYS A 147 14.84 5.94 12.24
CA LYS A 147 14.30 4.97 13.21
C LYS A 147 15.07 3.66 13.21
N PHE A 148 15.82 3.40 12.15
CA PHE A 148 16.55 2.16 11.93
C PHE A 148 18.01 2.47 11.62
N PRO A 149 18.93 1.54 11.95
CA PRO A 149 20.31 1.67 11.52
C PRO A 149 20.40 1.80 10.00
N GLN A 150 21.21 2.74 9.53
CA GLN A 150 21.51 2.82 8.10
C GLN A 150 22.37 1.62 7.71
N ILE A 151 21.94 0.91 6.69
CA ILE A 151 22.63 -0.24 6.10
C ILE A 151 22.86 0.04 4.62
N SER A 152 23.81 -0.69 4.01
CA SER A 152 24.04 -0.59 2.58
C SER A 152 22.83 -1.11 1.76
N ASP A 153 22.73 -0.69 0.51
CA ASP A 153 21.67 -1.17 -0.41
C ASP A 153 21.69 -2.70 -0.56
N GLU A 154 22.88 -3.31 -0.60
CA GLU A 154 23.03 -4.77 -0.70
C GLU A 154 22.55 -5.48 0.58
N GLU A 155 22.84 -4.93 1.74
CA GLU A 155 22.32 -5.47 3.02
C GLU A 155 20.80 -5.32 3.10
N LEU A 156 20.25 -4.19 2.63
CA LEU A 156 18.81 -3.95 2.57
C LEU A 156 18.13 -4.94 1.63
N LEU A 157 18.63 -5.11 0.41
CA LEU A 157 18.12 -6.07 -0.56
C LEU A 157 18.19 -7.51 -0.02
N THR A 158 19.30 -7.88 0.60
CA THR A 158 19.44 -9.21 1.23
C THR A 158 18.39 -9.41 2.33
N LYS A 159 18.19 -8.42 3.19
CA LYS A 159 17.18 -8.47 4.26
C LYS A 159 15.77 -8.58 3.73
N VAL A 160 15.43 -7.81 2.70
CA VAL A 160 14.12 -7.87 2.03
C VAL A 160 13.90 -9.27 1.44
N GLN A 161 14.87 -9.82 0.71
CA GLN A 161 14.78 -11.17 0.12
C GLN A 161 14.60 -12.24 1.19
N GLN A 162 15.37 -12.19 2.27
CA GLN A 162 15.24 -13.16 3.38
C GLN A 162 13.87 -13.10 4.04
N GLN A 163 13.35 -11.89 4.32
CA GLN A 163 12.05 -11.74 4.94
C GLN A 163 10.90 -12.16 4.01
N THR A 164 11.01 -11.84 2.72
CA THR A 164 10.03 -12.29 1.71
C THR A 164 10.05 -13.82 1.56
N PHE A 165 11.24 -14.43 1.53
CA PHE A 165 11.40 -15.87 1.43
C PHE A 165 10.75 -16.63 2.59
N ARG A 166 10.73 -16.07 3.81
CA ARG A 166 10.08 -16.70 4.97
C ARG A 166 8.60 -17.00 4.74
N TYR A 167 7.91 -16.19 3.96
CA TYR A 167 6.52 -16.46 3.59
C TYR A 167 6.37 -17.84 2.90
N PHE A 168 7.26 -18.14 1.97
CA PHE A 168 7.25 -19.38 1.21
C PHE A 168 7.90 -20.55 1.96
N TRP A 169 8.80 -20.29 2.89
CA TRP A 169 9.56 -21.33 3.59
C TRP A 169 8.96 -21.72 4.93
N GLU A 170 8.77 -20.75 5.81
CA GLU A 170 8.20 -20.96 7.14
C GLU A 170 6.67 -20.92 7.11
N GLY A 171 6.09 -20.07 6.29
CA GLY A 171 4.66 -19.86 6.13
C GLY A 171 3.95 -20.89 5.24
N ALA A 172 4.69 -21.77 4.54
CA ALA A 172 4.10 -22.79 3.69
C ALA A 172 3.16 -23.74 4.46
N GLU A 173 2.22 -24.37 3.75
CA GLU A 173 1.41 -25.44 4.33
C GLU A 173 2.30 -26.68 4.58
N PRO A 174 2.31 -27.26 5.81
CA PRO A 174 3.31 -28.26 6.18
C PRO A 174 3.22 -29.58 5.42
N THR A 175 2.03 -30.01 5.00
CA THR A 175 1.80 -31.29 4.31
C THR A 175 2.27 -31.22 2.87
N SER A 176 1.76 -30.24 2.12
CA SER A 176 2.06 -30.04 0.70
C SER A 176 3.39 -29.32 0.45
N GLY A 177 3.80 -28.44 1.36
CA GLY A 177 4.91 -27.51 1.14
C GLY A 177 4.54 -26.33 0.23
N MET A 178 3.30 -26.23 -0.24
CA MET A 178 2.79 -25.19 -1.11
C MET A 178 2.59 -23.85 -0.36
N ALA A 179 2.61 -22.76 -1.09
CA ALA A 179 2.35 -21.43 -0.56
C ALA A 179 0.89 -21.30 -0.12
N ARG A 180 0.65 -20.85 1.12
CA ARG A 180 -0.69 -20.46 1.55
C ARG A 180 -1.20 -19.28 0.73
N GLU A 181 -2.51 -19.15 0.62
CA GLU A 181 -3.11 -18.01 -0.06
C GLU A 181 -2.78 -16.69 0.69
N ARG A 182 -2.78 -16.74 2.02
CA ARG A 182 -2.28 -15.70 2.93
C ARG A 182 -1.89 -16.33 4.27
N THR A 183 -1.25 -15.57 5.15
CA THR A 183 -0.77 -16.09 6.45
C THR A 183 -1.86 -16.67 7.33
N SER A 184 -3.11 -16.23 7.17
CA SER A 184 -4.28 -16.67 7.97
C SER A 184 -5.19 -17.66 7.26
N SER A 185 -4.88 -18.13 6.06
CA SER A 185 -5.78 -18.98 5.25
C SER A 185 -5.83 -20.47 5.66
N GLY A 186 -5.16 -20.83 6.75
CA GLY A 186 -5.18 -22.22 7.25
C GLY A 186 -4.57 -23.22 6.27
N ALA A 187 -5.37 -24.19 5.79
CA ALA A 187 -4.93 -25.19 4.81
C ALA A 187 -5.06 -24.73 3.35
N THR A 188 -5.71 -23.60 3.08
CA THR A 188 -5.85 -23.10 1.70
C THR A 188 -4.52 -22.65 1.13
N VAL A 189 -4.11 -23.31 0.05
CA VAL A 189 -2.90 -22.98 -0.73
C VAL A 189 -3.29 -22.48 -2.11
N THR A 190 -2.42 -21.66 -2.72
CA THR A 190 -2.62 -21.11 -4.05
C THR A 190 -1.64 -21.69 -5.06
N THR A 191 -2.15 -22.01 -6.23
CA THR A 191 -1.40 -22.69 -7.29
C THR A 191 -0.32 -21.77 -7.88
N GLY A 192 -0.69 -20.58 -8.37
CA GLY A 192 0.26 -19.65 -8.95
C GLY A 192 1.24 -19.07 -7.93
N GLY A 193 0.76 -18.72 -6.72
CA GLY A 193 1.65 -18.29 -5.64
C GLY A 193 2.68 -19.34 -5.25
N THR A 194 2.34 -20.63 -5.36
CA THR A 194 3.31 -21.73 -5.19
C THR A 194 4.39 -21.71 -6.27
N GLY A 195 4.05 -21.37 -7.52
CA GLY A 195 5.03 -21.19 -8.60
C GLY A 195 6.07 -20.11 -8.27
N PHE A 196 5.64 -18.97 -7.76
CA PHE A 196 6.56 -17.91 -7.27
C PHE A 196 7.41 -18.40 -6.10
N GLY A 197 6.81 -19.17 -5.17
CA GLY A 197 7.53 -19.79 -4.06
C GLY A 197 8.62 -20.74 -4.51
N VAL A 198 8.37 -21.53 -5.55
CA VAL A 198 9.36 -22.45 -6.14
C VAL A 198 10.54 -21.69 -6.73
N MET A 199 10.30 -20.57 -7.44
CA MET A 199 11.38 -19.69 -7.92
C MET A 199 12.15 -19.07 -6.75
N ALA A 200 11.46 -18.65 -5.70
CA ALA A 200 12.11 -18.11 -4.50
C ALA A 200 13.00 -19.13 -3.81
N MET A 201 12.70 -20.44 -3.88
CA MET A 201 13.55 -21.50 -3.34
C MET A 201 14.86 -21.65 -4.11
N ALA A 202 14.85 -21.48 -5.44
CA ALA A 202 16.08 -21.45 -6.23
C ALA A 202 16.95 -20.23 -5.86
N VAL A 203 16.34 -19.06 -5.72
CA VAL A 203 17.05 -17.85 -5.26
C VAL A 203 17.62 -18.03 -3.86
N ALA A 204 16.85 -18.61 -2.94
CA ALA A 204 17.28 -18.84 -1.57
C ALA A 204 18.46 -19.82 -1.46
N ALA A 205 18.48 -20.86 -2.29
CA ALA A 205 19.62 -21.79 -2.37
C ALA A 205 20.87 -21.10 -2.94
N GLU A 206 20.72 -20.30 -3.99
CA GLU A 206 21.82 -19.53 -4.60
C GLU A 206 22.39 -18.46 -3.63
N ARG A 207 21.51 -17.81 -2.87
CA ARG A 207 21.91 -16.80 -1.87
C ARG A 207 22.36 -17.42 -0.54
N GLY A 208 22.30 -18.73 -0.38
CA GLY A 208 22.71 -19.43 0.85
C GLY A 208 21.75 -19.23 2.03
N PHE A 209 20.49 -18.88 1.80
CA PHE A 209 19.48 -18.79 2.87
C PHE A 209 19.04 -20.17 3.33
N VAL A 210 19.05 -21.14 2.45
CA VAL A 210 18.91 -22.56 2.67
C VAL A 210 19.93 -23.33 1.82
N THR A 211 20.17 -24.58 2.14
CA THR A 211 21.04 -25.41 1.29
C THR A 211 20.31 -25.83 0.00
N ARG A 212 21.06 -26.07 -1.08
CA ARG A 212 20.52 -26.58 -2.35
C ARG A 212 19.71 -27.88 -2.14
N SER A 213 20.20 -28.77 -1.27
CA SER A 213 19.51 -30.01 -0.93
C SER A 213 18.17 -29.78 -0.24
N GLU A 214 18.09 -28.87 0.73
CA GLU A 214 16.83 -28.52 1.40
C GLU A 214 15.81 -27.91 0.43
N ALA A 215 16.27 -27.00 -0.44
CA ALA A 215 15.42 -26.42 -1.47
C ALA A 215 14.90 -27.50 -2.45
N CYS A 216 15.76 -28.37 -2.95
CA CYS A 216 15.39 -29.50 -3.81
C CYS A 216 14.34 -30.40 -3.14
N GLN A 217 14.53 -30.78 -1.88
CA GLN A 217 13.59 -31.60 -1.12
C GLN A 217 12.22 -30.92 -0.93
N ARG A 218 12.22 -29.61 -0.71
CA ARG A 218 10.95 -28.84 -0.59
C ARG A 218 10.21 -28.81 -1.93
N VAL A 219 10.89 -28.55 -3.04
CA VAL A 219 10.27 -28.56 -4.36
C VAL A 219 9.78 -29.96 -4.71
N GLN A 220 10.56 -31.02 -4.40
CA GLN A 220 10.13 -32.40 -4.61
C GLN A 220 8.86 -32.75 -3.81
N ARG A 221 8.71 -32.25 -2.57
CA ARG A 221 7.48 -32.42 -1.77
C ARG A 221 6.27 -31.79 -2.47
N ILE A 222 6.41 -30.56 -2.97
CA ILE A 222 5.35 -29.87 -3.72
C ILE A 222 4.97 -30.67 -4.96
N VAL A 223 5.95 -31.09 -5.75
CA VAL A 223 5.73 -31.87 -6.98
C VAL A 223 5.06 -33.20 -6.69
N THR A 224 5.49 -33.93 -5.65
CA THR A 224 4.88 -35.17 -5.23
C THR A 224 3.42 -34.96 -4.78
N PHE A 225 3.15 -33.90 -4.02
CA PHE A 225 1.78 -33.57 -3.60
C PHE A 225 0.87 -33.26 -4.80
N LEU A 226 1.37 -32.49 -5.76
CA LEU A 226 0.63 -32.19 -7.00
C LEU A 226 0.35 -33.46 -7.83
N ALA A 227 1.32 -34.36 -7.94
CA ALA A 227 1.19 -35.57 -8.73
C ALA A 227 0.27 -36.62 -8.10
N GLU A 228 0.30 -36.75 -6.76
CA GLU A 228 -0.33 -37.90 -6.07
C GLU A 228 -1.63 -37.55 -5.35
N ARG A 229 -1.85 -36.26 -5.02
CA ARG A 229 -2.99 -35.84 -4.18
C ARG A 229 -3.85 -34.73 -4.79
N ALA A 230 -3.23 -33.77 -5.46
CA ALA A 230 -3.98 -32.63 -5.98
C ALA A 230 -4.92 -33.08 -7.12
N THR A 231 -6.17 -32.59 -7.05
CA THR A 231 -7.10 -32.79 -8.16
C THR A 231 -6.67 -31.92 -9.33
N SER A 232 -6.55 -32.51 -10.52
CA SER A 232 -6.30 -31.81 -11.77
C SER A 232 -7.43 -32.05 -12.77
N TYR A 233 -7.59 -31.10 -13.67
CA TYR A 233 -8.61 -31.10 -14.71
C TYR A 233 -7.93 -30.86 -16.05
N HIS A 234 -7.87 -31.84 -16.92
CA HIS A 234 -7.07 -31.75 -18.15
C HIS A 234 -5.61 -31.33 -17.88
N GLY A 235 -5.05 -31.85 -16.76
CA GLY A 235 -3.71 -31.55 -16.30
C GLY A 235 -3.52 -30.15 -15.66
N ALA A 236 -4.52 -29.27 -15.71
CA ALA A 236 -4.49 -27.99 -15.02
C ALA A 236 -5.03 -28.10 -13.58
N PHE A 237 -4.54 -27.26 -12.69
CA PHE A 237 -4.93 -27.22 -11.29
C PHE A 237 -5.91 -26.07 -11.04
N SER A 238 -6.65 -26.15 -9.93
CA SER A 238 -7.55 -25.09 -9.50
C SER A 238 -6.78 -23.93 -8.86
N HIS A 239 -7.44 -22.75 -8.80
CA HIS A 239 -6.89 -21.56 -8.16
C HIS A 239 -6.47 -21.84 -6.73
N TRP A 240 -7.39 -22.40 -5.93
CA TRP A 240 -7.16 -22.81 -4.55
C TRP A 240 -7.28 -24.32 -4.38
N ILE A 241 -6.38 -24.85 -3.57
CA ILE A 241 -6.32 -26.26 -3.21
C ILE A 241 -6.28 -26.36 -1.68
N ASP A 242 -6.94 -27.37 -1.12
CA ASP A 242 -6.70 -27.77 0.26
C ASP A 242 -5.32 -28.45 0.33
N GLY A 243 -4.36 -27.81 0.98
CA GLY A 243 -2.96 -28.23 1.03
C GLY A 243 -2.74 -29.53 1.84
N GLN A 244 -3.74 -30.05 2.54
CA GLN A 244 -3.67 -31.30 3.28
C GLN A 244 -4.25 -32.46 2.47
N THR A 245 -5.36 -32.25 1.80
CA THR A 245 -6.11 -33.32 1.10
C THR A 245 -5.87 -33.31 -0.42
N GLY A 246 -5.51 -32.19 -1.03
CA GLY A 246 -5.39 -32.03 -2.48
C GLY A 246 -6.70 -31.70 -3.17
N GLN A 247 -7.79 -31.53 -2.45
CA GLN A 247 -9.08 -31.20 -3.03
C GLN A 247 -9.15 -29.75 -3.51
N THR A 248 -9.85 -29.54 -4.61
CA THR A 248 -10.17 -28.18 -5.09
C THR A 248 -11.03 -27.44 -4.07
N LEU A 249 -10.64 -26.21 -3.75
CA LEU A 249 -11.45 -25.25 -3.02
C LEU A 249 -11.99 -24.23 -4.02
N PRO A 250 -13.31 -24.14 -4.23
CA PRO A 250 -13.88 -23.23 -5.22
C PRO A 250 -13.51 -21.77 -4.94
N PHE A 251 -12.98 -21.07 -5.93
CA PHE A 251 -12.79 -19.63 -5.85
C PHE A 251 -14.13 -18.89 -5.98
N SER A 252 -15.01 -19.40 -6.83
CA SER A 252 -16.40 -18.99 -6.95
C SER A 252 -17.30 -20.16 -7.36
N ALA A 253 -18.59 -19.91 -7.48
CA ALA A 253 -19.55 -20.94 -7.89
C ALA A 253 -19.27 -21.53 -9.28
N ASP A 254 -18.71 -20.74 -10.19
CA ASP A 254 -18.40 -21.14 -11.57
C ASP A 254 -16.88 -21.38 -11.78
N ASP A 255 -16.06 -21.06 -10.80
CA ASP A 255 -14.63 -21.30 -10.73
C ASP A 255 -14.32 -22.32 -9.64
N ASN A 256 -14.68 -23.58 -9.94
CA ASN A 256 -14.57 -24.73 -9.05
C ASN A 256 -13.79 -25.89 -9.70
N GLY A 257 -13.00 -25.60 -10.71
CA GLY A 257 -12.24 -26.58 -11.47
C GLY A 257 -10.86 -26.06 -11.88
N ALA A 258 -10.51 -26.22 -13.15
CA ALA A 258 -9.24 -25.76 -13.69
C ALA A 258 -9.14 -24.23 -13.71
N ASP A 259 -7.98 -23.71 -13.30
CA ASP A 259 -7.51 -22.36 -13.55
C ASP A 259 -6.21 -22.42 -14.37
N LEU A 260 -6.30 -22.08 -15.66
CA LEU A 260 -5.17 -22.20 -16.58
C LEU A 260 -4.09 -21.16 -16.32
N VAL A 261 -4.45 -19.97 -15.82
CA VAL A 261 -3.48 -18.91 -15.54
C VAL A 261 -2.68 -19.24 -14.29
N GLU A 262 -3.34 -19.63 -13.21
CA GLU A 262 -2.67 -20.12 -12.00
C GLU A 262 -1.76 -21.32 -12.30
N THR A 263 -2.24 -22.25 -13.14
CA THR A 263 -1.44 -23.38 -13.63
C THR A 263 -0.23 -22.92 -14.43
N GLY A 264 -0.38 -21.92 -15.29
CA GLY A 264 0.73 -21.32 -16.03
C GLY A 264 1.79 -20.72 -15.12
N LEU A 265 1.38 -19.95 -14.11
CA LEU A 265 2.29 -19.40 -13.11
C LEU A 265 2.98 -20.48 -12.28
N LEU A 266 2.28 -21.57 -11.93
CA LEU A 266 2.88 -22.72 -11.28
C LEU A 266 3.99 -23.35 -12.15
N PHE A 267 3.68 -23.63 -13.42
CA PHE A 267 4.65 -24.27 -14.31
C PHE A 267 5.82 -23.34 -14.69
N GLN A 268 5.64 -22.03 -14.72
CA GLN A 268 6.75 -21.10 -14.79
C GLN A 268 7.77 -21.35 -13.67
N GLY A 269 7.28 -21.51 -12.43
CA GLY A 269 8.12 -21.83 -11.29
C GLY A 269 8.75 -23.21 -11.37
N LEU A 270 7.95 -24.25 -11.66
CA LEU A 270 8.43 -25.63 -11.74
C LEU A 270 9.48 -25.81 -12.85
N LEU A 271 9.28 -25.25 -14.03
CA LEU A 271 10.26 -25.33 -15.13
C LEU A 271 11.53 -24.54 -14.82
N THR A 272 11.43 -23.42 -14.09
CA THR A 272 12.60 -22.70 -13.55
C THR A 272 13.37 -23.59 -12.58
N ALA A 273 12.70 -24.26 -11.65
CA ALA A 273 13.35 -25.21 -10.74
C ALA A 273 13.97 -26.39 -11.46
N ARG A 274 13.30 -26.93 -12.50
CA ARG A 274 13.85 -28.00 -13.35
C ARG A 274 15.15 -27.58 -14.02
N ALA A 275 15.26 -26.33 -14.45
CA ALA A 275 16.48 -25.80 -15.06
C ALA A 275 17.56 -25.51 -14.01
N TYR A 276 17.19 -25.07 -12.81
CA TYR A 276 18.12 -24.76 -11.72
C TYR A 276 18.73 -26.02 -11.10
N PHE A 277 17.91 -27.03 -10.77
CA PHE A 277 18.34 -28.30 -10.18
C PHE A 277 18.83 -29.26 -11.30
N ASP A 278 20.01 -28.95 -11.84
CA ASP A 278 20.60 -29.65 -12.99
C ASP A 278 21.65 -30.72 -12.64
N GLY A 279 21.84 -30.98 -11.34
CA GLY A 279 22.80 -31.97 -10.86
C GLY A 279 22.51 -33.40 -11.34
N ALA A 280 23.57 -34.23 -11.43
CA ALA A 280 23.47 -35.61 -11.89
C ALA A 280 23.07 -36.60 -10.80
N ASP A 281 22.88 -36.14 -9.53
CA ASP A 281 22.47 -36.98 -8.45
C ASP A 281 21.02 -37.45 -8.62
N ALA A 282 20.66 -38.51 -7.85
CA ALA A 282 19.37 -39.15 -7.99
C ALA A 282 18.18 -38.27 -7.58
N ALA A 283 18.37 -37.33 -6.61
CA ALA A 283 17.31 -36.47 -6.10
C ALA A 283 16.94 -35.40 -7.14
N GLU A 284 17.92 -34.69 -7.67
CA GLU A 284 17.67 -33.65 -8.69
C GLU A 284 17.23 -34.27 -10.02
N SER A 285 17.77 -35.46 -10.38
CA SER A 285 17.31 -36.20 -11.58
C SER A 285 15.85 -36.62 -11.48
N LYS A 286 15.42 -37.11 -10.29
CA LYS A 286 14.02 -37.47 -10.03
C LYS A 286 13.14 -36.21 -10.11
N LEU A 287 13.55 -35.12 -9.46
CA LEU A 287 12.80 -33.86 -9.47
C LEU A 287 12.52 -33.38 -10.90
N ARG A 288 13.54 -33.39 -11.75
CA ARG A 288 13.39 -33.01 -13.18
C ARG A 288 12.43 -33.89 -13.94
N ALA A 289 12.49 -35.22 -13.70
CA ALA A 289 11.60 -36.17 -14.34
C ALA A 289 10.13 -35.96 -13.91
N ASP A 290 9.91 -35.80 -12.61
CA ASP A 290 8.56 -35.61 -12.08
C ASP A 290 7.94 -34.27 -12.54
N ILE A 291 8.72 -33.17 -12.58
CA ILE A 291 8.27 -31.88 -13.13
C ILE A 291 7.92 -32.04 -14.62
N THR A 292 8.74 -32.74 -15.37
CA THR A 292 8.51 -32.98 -16.81
C THR A 292 7.20 -33.74 -17.01
N ALA A 293 6.97 -34.80 -16.24
CA ALA A 293 5.73 -35.58 -16.33
C ALA A 293 4.46 -34.74 -16.04
N LEU A 294 4.50 -33.90 -15.00
CA LEU A 294 3.39 -33.02 -14.70
C LEU A 294 3.14 -31.99 -15.83
N TRP A 295 4.22 -31.41 -16.39
CA TRP A 295 4.09 -30.42 -17.46
C TRP A 295 3.55 -31.03 -18.75
N GLU A 296 4.02 -32.22 -19.13
CA GLU A 296 3.55 -32.96 -20.30
C GLU A 296 2.09 -33.41 -20.19
N ALA A 297 1.55 -33.50 -18.97
CA ALA A 297 0.17 -33.85 -18.72
C ALA A 297 -0.84 -32.75 -18.88
N VAL A 298 -0.40 -31.48 -19.00
CA VAL A 298 -1.31 -30.35 -19.21
C VAL A 298 -1.80 -30.31 -20.64
N GLU A 299 -3.09 -30.47 -20.82
CA GLU A 299 -3.76 -30.42 -22.13
C GLU A 299 -4.05 -28.97 -22.51
N TRP A 300 -3.00 -28.18 -22.86
CA TRP A 300 -3.12 -26.76 -23.16
C TRP A 300 -4.10 -26.47 -24.31
N ASP A 301 -4.11 -27.32 -25.34
CA ASP A 301 -4.99 -27.24 -26.49
C ASP A 301 -6.47 -27.44 -26.13
N PHE A 302 -6.78 -28.24 -25.09
CA PHE A 302 -8.14 -28.37 -24.54
C PHE A 302 -8.72 -27.00 -24.17
N PHE A 303 -7.92 -26.09 -23.62
CA PHE A 303 -8.36 -24.77 -23.17
C PHE A 303 -8.66 -23.78 -24.31
N THR A 304 -8.61 -24.22 -25.53
CA THR A 304 -9.23 -23.52 -26.69
C THR A 304 -10.68 -23.96 -26.93
N LYS A 305 -11.38 -24.35 -25.87
CA LYS A 305 -12.68 -25.02 -25.94
C LYS A 305 -12.64 -26.24 -26.88
N GLU A 306 -11.74 -27.16 -26.58
CA GLU A 306 -11.56 -28.41 -27.31
C GLU A 306 -11.20 -28.17 -28.80
N GLY A 307 -10.41 -27.14 -29.09
CA GLY A 307 -9.95 -26.79 -30.45
C GLY A 307 -10.98 -26.02 -31.28
N THR A 308 -12.10 -25.59 -30.70
CA THR A 308 -13.14 -24.84 -31.43
C THR A 308 -12.88 -23.35 -31.50
N GLU A 309 -12.03 -22.81 -30.59
CA GLU A 309 -11.74 -21.40 -30.48
C GLU A 309 -10.24 -21.14 -30.72
N LYS A 310 -9.90 -19.92 -31.18
CA LYS A 310 -8.51 -19.48 -31.38
C LYS A 310 -8.03 -18.57 -30.24
N VAL A 311 -8.42 -18.88 -29.03
CA VAL A 311 -8.05 -18.18 -27.80
C VAL A 311 -8.06 -19.17 -26.67
N LEU A 312 -7.14 -19.02 -25.70
CA LEU A 312 -7.16 -19.80 -24.47
C LEU A 312 -8.19 -19.24 -23.50
N TYR A 313 -8.85 -20.12 -22.78
CA TYR A 313 -9.81 -19.77 -21.74
C TYR A 313 -9.25 -20.01 -20.35
N TRP A 314 -9.58 -19.12 -19.42
CA TRP A 314 -9.00 -19.08 -18.08
C TRP A 314 -9.48 -20.25 -17.22
N HIS A 315 -10.80 -20.53 -17.26
CA HIS A 315 -11.42 -21.47 -16.35
C HIS A 315 -12.19 -22.57 -17.08
N TRP A 316 -12.16 -23.76 -16.52
CA TRP A 316 -13.04 -24.86 -16.87
C TRP A 316 -13.56 -25.55 -15.62
N SER A 317 -14.87 -25.79 -15.54
CA SER A 317 -15.56 -26.41 -14.41
C SER A 317 -16.00 -27.82 -14.75
N PRO A 318 -15.77 -28.81 -13.86
CA PRO A 318 -16.17 -30.21 -14.13
C PRO A 318 -17.67 -30.42 -14.21
N ASP A 319 -18.48 -29.55 -13.61
CA ASP A 319 -19.95 -29.63 -13.60
C ASP A 319 -20.64 -28.57 -14.45
N LYS A 320 -19.93 -27.49 -14.84
CA LYS A 320 -20.48 -26.36 -15.58
C LYS A 320 -19.73 -26.06 -16.89
N GLY A 321 -18.68 -26.80 -17.19
CA GLY A 321 -17.87 -26.62 -18.40
C GLY A 321 -17.29 -25.21 -18.48
N TRP A 322 -17.59 -24.51 -19.57
CA TRP A 322 -17.08 -23.17 -19.89
C TRP A 322 -17.95 -22.02 -19.37
N ALA A 323 -18.69 -22.21 -18.26
CA ALA A 323 -19.65 -21.21 -17.75
C ALA A 323 -19.03 -19.85 -17.46
N MET A 324 -17.80 -19.79 -16.93
CA MET A 324 -17.04 -18.53 -16.72
C MET A 324 -16.79 -17.78 -18.03
N ASN A 325 -16.61 -18.49 -19.14
CA ASN A 325 -16.43 -17.98 -20.49
C ASN A 325 -15.45 -16.78 -20.57
N MET A 326 -14.33 -16.87 -19.89
CA MET A 326 -13.34 -15.79 -19.77
C MET A 326 -12.13 -16.07 -20.69
N PRO A 327 -12.05 -15.46 -21.88
CA PRO A 327 -10.90 -15.61 -22.74
C PRO A 327 -9.69 -14.88 -22.17
N ILE A 328 -8.50 -15.49 -22.30
CA ILE A 328 -7.22 -14.89 -21.92
C ILE A 328 -6.72 -14.03 -23.07
N GLN A 329 -6.85 -12.72 -22.95
CA GLN A 329 -6.49 -11.77 -24.01
C GLN A 329 -5.56 -10.69 -23.44
N GLY A 330 -4.49 -10.42 -24.13
CA GLY A 330 -3.45 -9.51 -23.62
C GLY A 330 -3.78 -8.04 -23.83
N TRP A 331 -3.13 -7.20 -23.05
CA TRP A 331 -1.87 -7.30 -22.30
C TRP A 331 -2.11 -7.42 -20.79
N ASN A 332 -1.64 -8.50 -20.14
CA ASN A 332 -1.70 -8.75 -18.70
C ASN A 332 -0.65 -9.83 -18.30
N GLU A 333 -0.68 -10.30 -17.06
CA GLU A 333 0.23 -11.29 -16.47
C GLU A 333 0.19 -12.66 -17.17
N ALA A 334 -0.87 -12.97 -17.87
CA ALA A 334 -1.12 -14.30 -18.41
C ALA A 334 -0.37 -14.61 -19.73
N LEU A 335 0.54 -13.75 -20.21
CA LEU A 335 1.36 -14.05 -21.40
C LEU A 335 2.13 -15.36 -21.28
N ILE A 336 2.59 -15.68 -20.08
CA ILE A 336 3.34 -16.92 -19.82
C ILE A 336 2.55 -18.18 -20.20
N VAL A 337 1.22 -18.14 -20.05
CA VAL A 337 0.33 -19.27 -20.42
C VAL A 337 0.46 -19.59 -21.91
N TYR A 338 0.47 -18.58 -22.77
CA TYR A 338 0.65 -18.76 -24.20
C TYR A 338 2.06 -19.25 -24.57
N VAL A 339 3.08 -18.78 -23.86
CA VAL A 339 4.47 -19.25 -24.05
C VAL A 339 4.56 -20.74 -23.71
N LEU A 340 4.00 -21.16 -22.57
CA LEU A 340 3.99 -22.55 -22.13
C LEU A 340 3.15 -23.43 -23.06
N ALA A 341 1.96 -23.00 -23.40
CA ALA A 341 1.07 -23.72 -24.29
C ALA A 341 1.69 -23.91 -25.68
N ALA A 342 2.33 -22.88 -26.24
CA ALA A 342 3.01 -23.00 -27.54
C ALA A 342 4.28 -23.88 -27.50
N SER A 343 4.91 -24.03 -26.32
CA SER A 343 6.13 -24.83 -26.14
C SER A 343 5.87 -26.24 -25.59
N SER A 344 4.62 -26.59 -25.33
CA SER A 344 4.24 -27.94 -24.84
C SER A 344 4.67 -29.00 -25.87
N PRO A 345 5.37 -30.07 -25.43
CA PRO A 345 5.75 -31.15 -26.34
C PRO A 345 4.60 -32.13 -26.65
N THR A 346 3.52 -32.11 -25.89
CA THR A 346 2.42 -33.08 -25.99
C THR A 346 1.12 -32.44 -26.49
N HIS A 347 0.77 -31.25 -25.97
CA HIS A 347 -0.48 -30.56 -26.23
C HIS A 347 -0.25 -29.09 -26.65
N PRO A 348 0.53 -28.82 -27.72
CA PRO A 348 0.84 -27.45 -28.12
C PRO A 348 -0.34 -26.77 -28.78
N ILE A 349 -0.43 -25.44 -28.59
CA ILE A 349 -1.34 -24.59 -29.35
C ILE A 349 -0.70 -24.12 -30.65
N GLY A 350 -1.53 -23.88 -31.68
CA GLY A 350 -1.08 -23.29 -32.93
C GLY A 350 -0.78 -21.80 -32.80
N ARG A 351 0.02 -21.29 -33.79
CA ARG A 351 0.37 -19.85 -33.87
C ARG A 351 -0.84 -18.93 -33.90
N GLU A 352 -1.90 -19.36 -34.54
CA GLU A 352 -3.15 -18.62 -34.67
C GLU A 352 -3.81 -18.34 -33.33
N VAL A 353 -3.70 -19.26 -32.34
CA VAL A 353 -4.24 -19.07 -30.99
C VAL A 353 -3.57 -17.89 -30.30
N TYR A 354 -2.25 -17.72 -30.49
CA TYR A 354 -1.56 -16.55 -29.99
C TYR A 354 -1.92 -15.29 -30.77
N ALA A 355 -1.89 -15.35 -32.12
CA ALA A 355 -2.01 -14.18 -32.98
C ALA A 355 -3.44 -13.58 -32.93
N GLU A 356 -4.47 -14.43 -32.97
CA GLU A 356 -5.87 -14.02 -32.98
C GLU A 356 -6.40 -13.89 -31.54
N GLY A 357 -6.07 -14.81 -30.63
CA GLY A 357 -6.51 -14.82 -29.25
C GLY A 357 -5.79 -13.78 -28.38
N TRP A 358 -4.53 -14.03 -28.01
CA TRP A 358 -3.76 -13.12 -27.15
C TRP A 358 -3.56 -11.75 -27.78
N ALA A 359 -2.97 -11.71 -28.97
CA ALA A 359 -2.62 -10.46 -29.65
C ALA A 359 -3.83 -9.76 -30.31
N ARG A 360 -4.98 -10.42 -30.37
CA ARG A 360 -6.24 -9.91 -30.95
C ARG A 360 -6.03 -9.30 -32.36
N GLY A 361 -5.20 -9.97 -33.18
CA GLY A 361 -4.82 -9.45 -34.50
C GLY A 361 -4.03 -8.14 -34.46
N GLY A 362 -3.42 -7.82 -33.33
CA GLY A 362 -2.68 -6.58 -33.09
C GLY A 362 -3.48 -5.48 -32.35
N ALA A 363 -4.72 -5.71 -31.98
CA ALA A 363 -5.56 -4.72 -31.29
C ALA A 363 -5.07 -4.32 -29.89
N MET A 364 -4.16 -5.08 -29.29
CA MET A 364 -3.50 -4.69 -28.03
C MET A 364 -2.51 -3.53 -28.21
N ARG A 365 -2.23 -3.11 -29.46
CA ARG A 365 -1.40 -1.93 -29.75
C ARG A 365 -2.27 -0.70 -29.73
N ASN A 366 -2.22 0.09 -28.65
CA ASN A 366 -3.05 1.29 -28.55
C ASN A 366 -2.27 2.61 -28.60
N GLY A 367 -0.97 2.61 -28.26
CA GLY A 367 -0.11 3.79 -28.35
C GLY A 367 -0.52 4.96 -27.46
N LYS A 368 -1.31 4.73 -26.41
CA LYS A 368 -1.77 5.79 -25.49
C LYS A 368 -0.61 6.36 -24.68
N SER A 369 -0.69 7.65 -24.34
CA SER A 369 0.28 8.34 -23.50
C SER A 369 -0.24 8.45 -22.07
N PHE A 370 0.65 8.13 -21.11
CA PHE A 370 0.43 8.27 -19.68
C PHE A 370 1.65 8.96 -19.07
N TYR A 371 1.46 10.06 -18.31
CA TYR A 371 2.55 10.84 -17.72
C TYR A 371 3.65 11.17 -18.77
N ASP A 372 3.24 11.65 -19.95
CA ASP A 372 4.10 11.98 -21.07
C ASP A 372 4.91 10.81 -21.67
N THR A 373 4.61 9.58 -21.28
CA THR A 373 5.22 8.35 -21.82
C THR A 373 4.22 7.62 -22.71
N VAL A 374 4.60 7.38 -23.97
CA VAL A 374 3.79 6.56 -24.88
C VAL A 374 3.99 5.10 -24.56
N LEU A 375 2.89 4.40 -24.27
CA LEU A 375 2.87 2.96 -24.04
C LEU A 375 2.34 2.28 -25.29
N PRO A 376 3.17 1.47 -25.98
CA PRO A 376 2.78 0.89 -27.27
C PRO A 376 1.72 -0.21 -27.15
N LEU A 377 1.59 -0.81 -25.96
CA LEU A 377 0.68 -1.92 -25.67
C LEU A 377 -0.20 -1.59 -24.45
N GLY A 378 -1.35 -2.19 -24.34
CA GLY A 378 -2.23 -2.09 -23.19
C GLY A 378 -3.71 -2.10 -23.57
N GLU A 379 -4.57 -2.05 -22.57
CA GLU A 379 -6.02 -1.96 -22.74
C GLU A 379 -6.47 -0.51 -22.94
N ASP A 380 -7.70 -0.35 -23.41
CA ASP A 380 -8.27 0.97 -23.72
C ASP A 380 -8.41 1.87 -22.47
N TYR A 381 -8.62 1.30 -21.31
CA TYR A 381 -8.68 2.01 -20.04
C TYR A 381 -7.30 2.20 -19.35
N GLY A 382 -6.24 1.73 -19.97
CA GLY A 382 -4.91 2.27 -19.76
C GLY A 382 -3.97 1.59 -18.79
N GLY A 383 -4.26 0.45 -18.22
CA GLY A 383 -3.25 -0.28 -17.45
C GLY A 383 -2.20 -0.90 -18.39
N PRO A 384 -0.93 -0.44 -18.38
CA PRO A 384 0.09 -1.05 -19.23
C PRO A 384 0.57 -2.38 -18.67
N LEU A 385 0.33 -2.58 -17.40
CA LEU A 385 0.76 -3.70 -16.61
C LEU A 385 -0.37 -4.08 -15.67
N PHE A 386 -0.33 -5.30 -15.25
CA PHE A 386 -1.18 -5.77 -14.17
C PHE A 386 -1.04 -4.94 -12.92
#